data_889d88ac7d9e0b7a10ebb1ec3274a808
#
_entry.id   889d88ac7d9e0b7a10ebb1ec3274a808
#
_cell.length_a   1.000
_cell.length_b   1.000
_cell.length_c   1.000
_cell.angle_alpha   90.00
_cell.angle_beta   90.00
_cell.angle_gamma   90.00
#
_symmetry.space_group_name_H-M   'P 1'
#
loop_
_entity.id
_entity.type
_entity.pdbx_description
1 polymer ?
#
loop_
_entity_poly.entity_id
_entity_poly.type
_entity_poly.pdbx_seq_one_letter_code
_entity_poly.pdbx_strand_id
1 'polypeptide(L)'
;MDLENIKAGENPPEEINVVIEITGGGSGGSPVKYEFDKDSGGIFVDRIINTAMFYPCNYGFIPRTLHADGDPTDVLVLMDIPLNPGVVIPCRPIGVLKMEDDGGLDDKIIAVPTEKIDPFQADIKDLEDLPGKARERIAHFFEHYKDLEKGKWVKLLGWGNRAEALAIIEASVNSFSS
;
A
#
# COMPACT_ATOMS: atom_id res chain seq x y z
N MET A 1 12.12 12.43 -8.13
CA MET A 1 11.96 12.68 -6.66
C MET A 1 13.15 12.04 -5.98
N ASP A 2 13.76 12.68 -5.02
CA ASP A 2 14.87 12.09 -4.26
C ASP A 2 14.29 11.30 -3.07
N LEU A 3 14.08 9.98 -3.30
CA LEU A 3 13.52 9.09 -2.28
C LEU A 3 14.45 8.86 -1.08
N GLU A 4 15.76 9.01 -1.28
CA GLU A 4 16.74 8.83 -0.20
C GLU A 4 16.57 9.86 0.92
N ASN A 5 16.02 11.03 0.59
CA ASN A 5 15.76 12.10 1.54
C ASN A 5 14.34 12.06 2.13
N ILE A 6 13.45 11.16 1.67
CA ILE A 6 12.13 11.02 2.26
C ILE A 6 12.21 9.99 3.39
N LYS A 7 11.91 10.43 4.60
CA LYS A 7 11.87 9.55 5.77
C LYS A 7 10.69 8.57 5.68
N ALA A 8 10.80 7.42 6.36
CA ALA A 8 9.71 6.46 6.51
C ALA A 8 8.46 7.05 7.22
N GLY A 9 8.63 8.11 7.99
CA GLY A 9 7.59 8.82 8.71
C GLY A 9 8.18 9.76 9.75
N GLU A 10 7.33 10.52 10.42
CA GLU A 10 7.75 11.32 11.57
C GLU A 10 7.94 10.46 12.83
N ASN A 11 7.14 9.41 12.98
CA ASN A 11 7.18 8.48 14.12
C ASN A 11 6.82 7.04 13.67
N PRO A 12 7.62 6.40 12.79
CA PRO A 12 7.34 5.01 12.39
C PRO A 12 7.58 4.05 13.58
N PRO A 13 6.75 3.00 13.72
CA PRO A 13 5.72 2.56 12.77
C PRO A 13 4.35 3.24 12.93
N GLU A 14 4.14 4.10 13.93
CA GLU A 14 2.84 4.68 14.29
C GLU A 14 2.32 5.69 13.26
N GLU A 15 3.21 6.51 12.71
CA GLU A 15 2.95 7.48 11.67
C GLU A 15 4.00 7.34 10.57
N ILE A 16 3.54 6.99 9.37
CA ILE A 16 4.35 6.66 8.20
C ILE A 16 4.13 7.65 7.07
N ASN A 17 5.13 7.85 6.24
CA ASN A 17 4.98 8.49 4.94
C ASN A 17 4.74 7.44 3.87
N VAL A 18 3.78 7.67 2.99
CA VAL A 18 3.50 6.80 1.86
C VAL A 18 3.73 7.56 0.57
N VAL A 19 4.61 7.05 -0.28
CA VAL A 19 4.81 7.53 -1.65
C VAL A 19 3.78 6.85 -2.53
N ILE A 20 2.87 7.61 -3.11
CA ILE A 20 1.81 7.06 -3.97
C ILE A 20 2.37 6.72 -5.35
N GLU A 21 2.16 5.50 -5.79
CA GLU A 21 2.49 5.04 -7.15
C GLU A 21 1.24 4.91 -8.01
N ILE A 22 0.15 4.38 -7.46
CA ILE A 22 -1.05 4.08 -8.24
C ILE A 22 -2.25 4.80 -7.64
N THR A 23 -2.90 5.57 -8.47
CA THR A 23 -4.18 6.21 -8.15
C THR A 23 -5.26 5.14 -8.03
N GLY A 24 -5.98 5.14 -6.92
CA GLY A 24 -7.09 4.21 -6.70
C GLY A 24 -8.23 4.85 -5.93
N GLY A 25 -9.32 4.11 -5.81
CA GLY A 25 -10.52 4.57 -5.11
C GLY A 25 -11.44 5.47 -5.93
N GLY A 26 -12.70 5.56 -5.52
CA GLY A 26 -13.72 6.38 -6.16
C GLY A 26 -13.89 6.09 -7.65
N SER A 27 -14.10 7.15 -8.44
CA SER A 27 -14.19 7.09 -9.90
C SER A 27 -12.84 7.29 -10.61
N GLY A 28 -11.74 7.36 -9.86
CA GLY A 28 -10.41 7.72 -10.36
C GLY A 28 -9.43 6.56 -10.50
N GLY A 29 -9.85 5.32 -10.23
CA GLY A 29 -8.99 4.15 -10.34
C GLY A 29 -8.41 3.99 -11.75
N SER A 30 -7.16 3.53 -11.81
CA SER A 30 -6.41 3.32 -13.06
C SER A 30 -5.99 1.87 -13.20
N PRO A 31 -6.03 1.28 -14.42
CA PRO A 31 -5.43 -0.02 -14.69
C PRO A 31 -3.93 0.09 -14.95
N VAL A 32 -3.37 1.28 -14.89
CA VAL A 32 -1.94 1.50 -15.11
C VAL A 32 -1.19 1.24 -13.81
N LYS A 33 -0.26 0.28 -13.83
CA LYS A 33 0.72 0.12 -12.78
C LYS A 33 1.90 1.05 -13.07
N TYR A 34 2.17 1.94 -12.13
CA TYR A 34 3.39 2.75 -12.12
C TYR A 34 4.36 2.14 -11.11
N GLU A 35 5.63 2.37 -11.34
CA GLU A 35 6.71 1.95 -10.45
C GLU A 35 7.72 3.08 -10.31
N PHE A 36 8.21 3.26 -9.12
CA PHE A 36 9.23 4.25 -8.82
C PHE A 36 10.61 3.66 -9.08
N ASP A 37 11.32 4.21 -10.06
CA ASP A 37 12.72 3.84 -10.32
C ASP A 37 13.63 4.54 -9.31
N LYS A 38 14.24 3.75 -8.42
CA LYS A 38 15.11 4.22 -7.34
C LYS A 38 16.37 4.91 -7.87
N ASP A 39 16.87 4.48 -9.04
CA ASP A 39 18.12 5.00 -9.60
C ASP A 39 17.93 6.38 -10.26
N SER A 40 16.87 6.55 -11.01
CA SER A 40 16.60 7.82 -11.72
C SER A 40 15.71 8.78 -10.95
N GLY A 41 15.02 8.30 -9.91
CA GLY A 41 14.02 9.06 -9.17
C GLY A 41 12.77 9.40 -9.98
N GLY A 42 12.55 8.71 -11.10
CA GLY A 42 11.39 8.86 -11.97
C GLY A 42 10.29 7.87 -11.68
N ILE A 43 9.05 8.21 -12.07
CA ILE A 43 7.93 7.29 -12.09
C ILE A 43 7.76 6.78 -13.50
N PHE A 44 7.79 5.47 -13.67
CA PHE A 44 7.64 4.82 -14.96
C PHE A 44 6.32 4.06 -15.02
N VAL A 45 5.78 3.91 -16.22
CA VAL A 45 4.72 2.93 -16.46
C VAL A 45 5.38 1.55 -16.49
N ASP A 46 5.10 0.73 -15.48
CA ASP A 46 5.53 -0.67 -15.46
C ASP A 46 4.70 -1.47 -16.49
N ARG A 47 3.38 -1.45 -16.33
CA ARG A 47 2.47 -2.14 -17.25
C ARG A 47 1.03 -1.66 -17.15
N ILE A 48 0.22 -2.03 -18.13
CA ILE A 48 -1.24 -1.98 -18.04
C ILE A 48 -1.71 -3.32 -17.48
N ILE A 49 -2.42 -3.30 -16.36
CA ILE A 49 -2.94 -4.51 -15.73
C ILE A 49 -4.02 -5.11 -16.63
N ASN A 50 -3.89 -6.38 -16.97
CA ASN A 50 -4.85 -7.09 -17.80
C ASN A 50 -6.06 -7.54 -16.96
N THR A 51 -6.87 -6.60 -16.53
CA THR A 51 -8.10 -6.85 -15.77
C THR A 51 -9.13 -5.75 -16.05
N ALA A 52 -10.42 -6.05 -15.85
CA ALA A 52 -11.49 -5.07 -15.90
C ALA A 52 -11.65 -4.32 -14.54
N MET A 53 -10.89 -4.69 -13.51
CA MET A 53 -10.91 -4.06 -12.21
C MET A 53 -9.93 -2.89 -12.13
N PHE A 54 -10.15 -2.00 -11.16
CA PHE A 54 -9.25 -0.90 -10.81
C PHE A 54 -8.79 -1.06 -9.35
N TYR A 55 -7.64 -0.48 -9.02
CA TYR A 55 -7.19 -0.44 -7.63
C TYR A 55 -8.28 0.15 -6.73
N PRO A 56 -8.67 -0.55 -5.66
CA PRO A 56 -9.80 -0.14 -4.81
C PRO A 56 -9.51 1.09 -3.95
N CYS A 57 -8.24 1.42 -3.77
CA CYS A 57 -7.74 2.57 -3.01
C CYS A 57 -6.39 3.01 -3.56
N ASN A 58 -5.89 4.16 -3.12
CA ASN A 58 -4.55 4.60 -3.50
C ASN A 58 -3.52 3.59 -3.00
N TYR A 59 -2.51 3.32 -3.83
CA TYR A 59 -1.48 2.33 -3.57
C TYR A 59 -0.10 2.99 -3.66
N GLY A 60 0.81 2.60 -2.79
CA GLY A 60 2.16 3.09 -2.77
C GLY A 60 3.01 2.30 -1.78
N PHE A 61 4.10 2.87 -1.34
CA PHE A 61 5.05 2.22 -0.45
C PHE A 61 5.60 3.17 0.63
N ILE A 62 6.17 2.59 1.67
CA ILE A 62 6.87 3.33 2.73
C ILE A 62 8.33 3.49 2.29
N PRO A 63 8.85 4.72 2.10
CA PRO A 63 10.26 4.92 1.75
C PRO A 63 11.18 4.46 2.90
N ARG A 64 12.39 4.03 2.56
CA ARG A 64 13.40 3.55 3.52
C ARG A 64 12.91 2.38 4.38
N THR A 65 12.21 1.44 3.74
CA THR A 65 11.84 0.14 4.28
C THR A 65 12.33 -0.96 3.36
N LEU A 66 12.54 -2.16 3.91
CA LEU A 66 12.89 -3.36 3.17
C LEU A 66 12.05 -4.52 3.70
N HIS A 67 11.06 -4.95 2.91
CA HIS A 67 10.21 -6.09 3.23
C HIS A 67 10.88 -7.42 2.84
N ALA A 68 10.24 -8.53 3.19
CA ALA A 68 10.78 -9.89 3.01
C ALA A 68 11.03 -10.29 1.55
N ASP A 69 10.32 -9.69 0.59
CA ASP A 69 10.50 -9.87 -0.85
C ASP A 69 11.67 -9.06 -1.45
N GLY A 70 12.29 -8.18 -0.65
CA GLY A 70 13.40 -7.32 -1.06
C GLY A 70 12.99 -5.95 -1.58
N ASP A 71 11.69 -5.63 -1.56
CA ASP A 71 11.14 -4.35 -1.96
C ASP A 71 10.68 -3.51 -0.76
N PRO A 72 10.41 -2.20 -0.93
CA PRO A 72 9.79 -1.39 0.11
C PRO A 72 8.42 -1.94 0.52
N THR A 73 8.03 -1.71 1.77
CA THR A 73 6.74 -2.16 2.30
C THR A 73 5.57 -1.47 1.61
N ASP A 74 4.71 -2.24 0.99
CA ASP A 74 3.53 -1.78 0.27
C ASP A 74 2.41 -1.30 1.19
N VAL A 75 1.70 -0.25 0.76
CA VAL A 75 0.60 0.36 1.52
C VAL A 75 -0.61 0.66 0.65
N LEU A 76 -1.78 0.28 1.15
CA LEU A 76 -3.08 0.69 0.65
C LEU A 76 -3.57 1.87 1.48
N VAL A 77 -3.67 3.04 0.88
CA VAL A 77 -4.16 4.25 1.54
C VAL A 77 -5.65 4.42 1.28
N LEU A 78 -6.43 4.20 2.33
CA LEU A 78 -7.89 4.28 2.27
C LEU A 78 -8.34 5.73 2.44
N MET A 79 -8.91 6.27 1.39
CA MET A 79 -9.58 7.57 1.37
C MET A 79 -10.47 7.67 0.12
N ASP A 80 -11.45 8.57 0.15
CA ASP A 80 -12.39 8.72 -0.96
C ASP A 80 -11.82 9.51 -2.15
N ILE A 81 -10.68 10.19 -1.93
CA ILE A 81 -10.08 11.08 -2.93
C ILE A 81 -8.90 10.36 -3.61
N PRO A 82 -8.91 10.26 -4.94
CA PRO A 82 -7.76 9.73 -5.68
C PRO A 82 -6.57 10.69 -5.61
N LEU A 83 -5.38 10.17 -5.34
CA LEU A 83 -4.14 10.92 -5.29
C LEU A 83 -3.32 10.72 -6.56
N ASN A 84 -2.58 11.74 -6.96
CA ASN A 84 -1.67 11.63 -8.09
C ASN A 84 -0.43 10.82 -7.73
N PRO A 85 0.11 10.00 -8.65
CA PRO A 85 1.41 9.36 -8.48
C PRO A 85 2.51 10.37 -8.16
N GLY A 86 3.42 9.98 -7.26
CA GLY A 86 4.54 10.80 -6.83
C GLY A 86 4.29 11.72 -5.65
N VAL A 87 3.06 11.84 -5.16
CA VAL A 87 2.82 12.58 -3.91
C VAL A 87 3.18 11.74 -2.70
N VAL A 88 3.59 12.40 -1.62
CA VAL A 88 3.83 11.78 -0.32
C VAL A 88 2.74 12.17 0.64
N ILE A 89 2.13 11.19 1.29
CA ILE A 89 1.04 11.41 2.25
C ILE A 89 1.37 10.79 3.61
N PRO A 90 1.31 11.57 4.71
CA PRO A 90 1.39 11.03 6.06
C PRO A 90 0.15 10.20 6.41
N CYS A 91 0.38 8.97 6.88
CA CYS A 91 -0.68 8.00 7.17
C CYS A 91 -0.50 7.33 8.53
N ARG A 92 -1.59 6.77 9.05
CA ARG A 92 -1.61 5.90 10.22
C ARG A 92 -1.97 4.48 9.79
N PRO A 93 -1.13 3.46 10.09
CA PRO A 93 -1.48 2.07 9.86
C PRO A 93 -2.66 1.63 10.73
N ILE A 94 -3.57 0.84 10.14
CA ILE A 94 -4.75 0.30 10.83
C ILE A 94 -4.88 -1.22 10.71
N GLY A 95 -4.07 -1.87 9.87
CA GLY A 95 -4.10 -3.31 9.67
C GLY A 95 -3.23 -3.75 8.50
N VAL A 96 -3.32 -5.01 8.15
CA VAL A 96 -2.58 -5.61 7.04
C VAL A 96 -3.41 -6.67 6.33
N LEU A 97 -3.34 -6.70 5.00
CA LEU A 97 -3.74 -7.84 4.18
C LEU A 97 -2.51 -8.71 3.94
N LYS A 98 -2.51 -9.90 4.54
CA LYS A 98 -1.44 -10.88 4.36
C LYS A 98 -1.68 -11.67 3.09
N MET A 99 -0.67 -11.73 2.25
CA MET A 99 -0.76 -12.46 0.98
C MET A 99 0.61 -12.97 0.53
N GLU A 100 0.58 -13.92 -0.38
CA GLU A 100 1.74 -14.41 -1.10
C GLU A 100 1.44 -14.49 -2.60
N ASP A 101 2.46 -14.32 -3.41
CA ASP A 101 2.37 -14.46 -4.85
C ASP A 101 3.59 -15.23 -5.41
N ASP A 102 3.77 -15.21 -6.71
CA ASP A 102 4.90 -15.87 -7.39
C ASP A 102 6.29 -15.29 -6.99
N GLY A 103 6.35 -14.14 -6.35
CA GLY A 103 7.57 -13.51 -5.80
C GLY A 103 7.83 -13.82 -4.32
N GLY A 104 6.85 -14.36 -3.59
CA GLY A 104 6.95 -14.66 -2.16
C GLY A 104 5.88 -13.98 -1.31
N LEU A 105 6.22 -13.70 -0.05
CA LEU A 105 5.34 -12.93 0.86
C LEU A 105 5.24 -11.48 0.37
N ASP A 106 4.02 -11.01 0.20
CA ASP A 106 3.70 -9.73 -0.40
C ASP A 106 2.58 -9.01 0.38
N ASP A 107 2.82 -8.79 1.69
CA ASP A 107 1.86 -8.19 2.60
C ASP A 107 1.55 -6.73 2.23
N LYS A 108 0.28 -6.33 2.33
CA LYS A 108 -0.17 -4.96 2.05
C LYS A 108 -0.62 -4.30 3.36
N ILE A 109 0.12 -3.32 3.83
CA ILE A 109 -0.30 -2.49 4.96
C ILE A 109 -1.56 -1.72 4.57
N ILE A 110 -2.53 -1.68 5.47
CA ILE A 110 -3.72 -0.86 5.34
C ILE A 110 -3.53 0.38 6.21
N ALA A 111 -3.66 1.55 5.61
CA ALA A 111 -3.48 2.81 6.32
C ALA A 111 -4.56 3.82 5.91
N VAL A 112 -4.80 4.76 6.82
CA VAL A 112 -5.63 5.95 6.57
C VAL A 112 -4.76 7.19 6.71
N PRO A 113 -5.06 8.31 6.04
CA PRO A 113 -4.36 9.57 6.25
C PRO A 113 -4.36 9.98 7.72
N THR A 114 -3.35 10.74 8.14
CA THR A 114 -3.39 11.36 9.48
C THR A 114 -4.59 12.30 9.58
N GLU A 115 -5.10 12.51 10.80
CA GLU A 115 -6.25 13.38 11.05
C GLU A 115 -6.06 14.81 10.52
N LYS A 116 -4.82 15.28 10.51
CA LYS A 116 -4.46 16.61 9.96
C LYS A 116 -4.72 16.67 8.43
N ILE A 117 -4.53 15.56 7.74
CA ILE A 117 -4.69 15.47 6.28
C ILE A 117 -6.15 15.19 5.92
N ASP A 118 -6.76 14.22 6.59
CA ASP A 118 -8.16 13.83 6.35
C ASP A 118 -8.88 13.56 7.67
N PRO A 119 -9.57 14.56 8.23
CA PRO A 119 -10.31 14.41 9.48
C PRO A 119 -11.50 13.44 9.38
N PHE A 120 -11.99 13.12 8.17
CA PHE A 120 -13.09 12.17 7.97
C PHE A 120 -12.69 10.73 8.29
N GLN A 121 -11.39 10.43 8.30
CA GLN A 121 -10.85 9.11 8.65
C GLN A 121 -10.40 9.03 10.12
N ALA A 122 -10.62 10.06 10.92
CA ALA A 122 -10.11 10.16 12.29
C ALA A 122 -10.60 9.04 13.22
N ASP A 123 -11.83 8.57 13.04
CA ASP A 123 -12.43 7.53 13.88
C ASP A 123 -11.97 6.10 13.54
N ILE A 124 -11.33 5.90 12.39
CA ILE A 124 -10.79 4.59 12.00
C ILE A 124 -9.44 4.38 12.69
N LYS A 125 -9.40 3.51 13.69
CA LYS A 125 -8.20 3.24 14.52
C LYS A 125 -7.62 1.85 14.29
N ASP A 126 -8.45 0.88 13.91
CA ASP A 126 -8.06 -0.51 13.62
C ASP A 126 -8.82 -1.02 12.39
N LEU A 127 -8.41 -2.17 11.89
CA LEU A 127 -9.03 -2.82 10.74
C LEU A 127 -10.53 -3.12 10.96
N GLU A 128 -10.91 -3.38 12.20
CA GLU A 128 -12.30 -3.70 12.56
C GLU A 128 -13.25 -2.50 12.40
N ASP A 129 -12.70 -1.28 12.44
CA ASP A 129 -13.49 -0.05 12.23
C ASP A 129 -13.88 0.12 10.75
N LEU A 130 -13.24 -0.62 9.84
CA LEU A 130 -13.61 -0.61 8.43
C LEU A 130 -14.89 -1.40 8.17
N PRO A 131 -15.80 -0.85 7.34
CA PRO A 131 -16.94 -1.61 6.87
C PRO A 131 -16.48 -2.92 6.20
N GLY A 132 -17.15 -4.05 6.54
CA GLY A 132 -16.82 -5.36 5.97
C GLY A 132 -16.79 -5.36 4.44
N LYS A 133 -17.69 -4.60 3.79
CA LYS A 133 -17.71 -4.45 2.32
C LYS A 133 -16.45 -3.77 1.75
N ALA A 134 -15.81 -2.89 2.48
CA ALA A 134 -14.53 -2.30 2.05
C ALA A 134 -13.43 -3.38 2.02
N ARG A 135 -13.34 -4.18 3.09
CA ARG A 135 -12.40 -5.31 3.17
C ARG A 135 -12.64 -6.37 2.09
N GLU A 136 -13.91 -6.74 1.86
CA GLU A 136 -14.28 -7.68 0.79
C GLU A 136 -13.83 -7.19 -0.60
N ARG A 137 -14.02 -5.91 -0.91
CA ARG A 137 -13.60 -5.32 -2.20
C ARG A 137 -12.08 -5.34 -2.38
N ILE A 138 -11.33 -5.01 -1.32
CA ILE A 138 -9.87 -5.05 -1.34
C ILE A 138 -9.39 -6.49 -1.56
N ALA A 139 -9.88 -7.43 -0.76
CA ALA A 139 -9.53 -8.84 -0.89
C ALA A 139 -9.82 -9.37 -2.29
N HIS A 140 -11.03 -9.13 -2.81
CA HIS A 140 -11.43 -9.55 -4.15
C HIS A 140 -10.52 -9.00 -5.24
N PHE A 141 -10.11 -7.73 -5.16
CA PHE A 141 -9.20 -7.16 -6.13
C PHE A 141 -7.86 -7.91 -6.13
N PHE A 142 -7.21 -8.07 -4.97
CA PHE A 142 -5.90 -8.72 -4.89
C PHE A 142 -5.95 -10.22 -5.19
N GLU A 143 -7.06 -10.89 -4.89
CA GLU A 143 -7.24 -12.30 -5.25
C GLU A 143 -7.32 -12.54 -6.77
N HIS A 144 -7.82 -11.55 -7.54
CA HIS A 144 -8.17 -11.75 -8.94
C HIS A 144 -7.43 -10.86 -9.95
N TYR A 145 -6.70 -9.84 -9.52
CA TYR A 145 -6.13 -8.87 -10.46
C TYR A 145 -5.05 -9.46 -11.39
N LYS A 146 -4.47 -10.61 -11.04
CA LYS A 146 -3.48 -11.35 -11.85
C LYS A 146 -4.08 -12.54 -12.60
N ASP A 147 -5.37 -12.84 -12.51
CA ASP A 147 -5.98 -14.07 -13.10
C ASP A 147 -5.75 -14.20 -14.60
N LEU A 148 -5.67 -13.10 -15.34
CA LEU A 148 -5.41 -13.08 -16.77
C LEU A 148 -3.93 -12.97 -17.14
N GLU A 149 -3.02 -12.93 -16.15
CA GLU A 149 -1.58 -12.90 -16.35
C GLU A 149 -1.01 -14.34 -16.34
N LYS A 150 -0.43 -14.76 -17.46
CA LYS A 150 0.07 -16.13 -17.60
C LYS A 150 1.20 -16.46 -16.62
N GLY A 151 0.99 -17.48 -15.80
CA GLY A 151 1.99 -17.97 -14.84
C GLY A 151 2.06 -17.17 -13.55
N LYS A 152 1.20 -16.18 -13.40
CA LYS A 152 1.05 -15.41 -12.15
C LYS A 152 -0.07 -15.99 -11.29
N TRP A 153 0.08 -15.86 -9.98
CA TRP A 153 -0.92 -16.26 -9.01
C TRP A 153 -0.83 -15.38 -7.75
N VAL A 154 -1.90 -15.34 -7.01
CA VAL A 154 -1.97 -14.70 -5.71
C VAL A 154 -2.75 -15.62 -4.77
N LYS A 155 -2.33 -15.65 -3.50
CA LYS A 155 -3.03 -16.34 -2.43
C LYS A 155 -3.16 -15.42 -1.23
N LEU A 156 -4.38 -15.14 -0.83
CA LEU A 156 -4.65 -14.39 0.39
C LEU A 156 -4.47 -15.30 1.61
N LEU A 157 -3.71 -14.82 2.59
CA LEU A 157 -3.44 -15.52 3.85
C LEU A 157 -4.35 -15.00 4.99
N GLY A 158 -5.07 -13.91 4.74
CA GLY A 158 -6.01 -13.32 5.67
C GLY A 158 -5.66 -11.90 6.10
N TRP A 159 -6.38 -11.42 7.10
CA TRP A 159 -6.23 -10.07 7.62
C TRP A 159 -5.50 -10.09 8.96
N GLY A 160 -4.67 -9.09 9.20
CA GLY A 160 -4.08 -8.81 10.49
C GLY A 160 -4.52 -7.44 11.02
N ASN A 161 -4.55 -7.29 12.33
CA ASN A 161 -4.92 -6.06 13.01
C ASN A 161 -3.81 -4.99 12.96
N ARG A 162 -4.07 -3.84 13.57
CA ARG A 162 -3.11 -2.74 13.64
C ARG A 162 -1.78 -3.16 14.28
N ALA A 163 -1.79 -3.92 15.37
CA ALA A 163 -0.56 -4.34 16.05
C ALA A 163 0.35 -5.19 15.14
N GLU A 164 -0.23 -6.07 14.32
CA GLU A 164 0.51 -6.86 13.35
C GLU A 164 1.10 -5.98 12.23
N ALA A 165 0.35 -5.00 11.74
CA ALA A 165 0.84 -4.03 10.75
C ALA A 165 2.04 -3.24 11.29
N LEU A 166 1.96 -2.74 12.53
CA LEU A 166 3.06 -2.01 13.16
C LEU A 166 4.32 -2.87 13.29
N ALA A 167 4.19 -4.14 13.67
CA ALA A 167 5.31 -5.07 13.79
C ALA A 167 6.01 -5.31 12.44
N ILE A 168 5.25 -5.44 11.34
CA ILE A 168 5.79 -5.59 9.98
C ILE A 168 6.56 -4.33 9.57
N ILE A 169 5.99 -3.15 9.80
CA ILE A 169 6.63 -1.87 9.45
C ILE A 169 7.92 -1.69 10.24
N GLU A 170 7.91 -1.95 11.57
CA GLU A 170 9.09 -1.85 12.41
C GLU A 170 10.22 -2.77 11.93
N ALA A 171 9.89 -4.03 11.61
CA ALA A 171 10.85 -4.98 11.05
C ALA A 171 11.45 -4.48 9.74
N SER A 172 10.62 -3.94 8.83
CA SER A 172 11.05 -3.44 7.51
C SER A 172 11.92 -2.18 7.61
N VAL A 173 11.64 -1.28 8.54
CA VAL A 173 12.49 -0.10 8.83
C VAL A 173 13.86 -0.54 9.35
N ASN A 174 13.88 -1.51 10.28
CA ASN A 174 15.13 -2.05 10.84
C ASN A 174 15.97 -2.77 9.78
N SER A 175 15.33 -3.54 8.89
CA SER A 175 16.01 -4.24 7.79
C SER A 175 16.66 -3.29 6.78
N PHE A 176 16.04 -2.14 6.51
CA PHE A 176 16.62 -1.13 5.63
C PHE A 176 17.84 -0.43 6.23
N SER A 177 17.89 -0.32 7.55
CA SER A 177 18.96 0.39 8.28
C SER A 177 20.18 -0.51 8.56
N SER A 178 20.11 -1.80 8.23
CA SER A 178 21.14 -2.82 8.48
C SER A 178 22.05 -2.99 7.28
#